data_291033d2c385b0b9d5cb2d37b7f31bcf
#
_entry.id   291033d2c385b0b9d5cb2d37b7f31bcf
#
_cell.length_a   1.000
_cell.length_b   1.000
_cell.length_c   1.000
_cell.angle_alpha   90.00
_cell.angle_beta   90.00
_cell.angle_gamma   90.00
#
_symmetry.space_group_name_H-M   'P 1'
#
loop_
_entity.id
_entity.type
_entity.pdbx_description
1 polymer ?
#
loop_
_entity_poly.entity_id
_entity_poly.type
_entity_poly.pdbx_seq_one_letter_code
_entity_poly.pdbx_strand_id
1 'polypeptide(L)'
;MNHSSNEHEWFKHASKSLRSDPCGAAKDKPCLNDNICPVHDKYIDYYYFTDEKPVGTNSWYRIGSNRWYQAVFSEQMPELNLDNSAVRSEFEKIADFWLEKGAGGFRLDAVKEYFSGNPEKNIEVLNQFMKHCKTVDPKCYVVGEVWESFTNYTKYYSSGIDSVFGFTMAQESGKIAKTINGKGADNSVKSFAQAMVTVEQKLASYSDTAIDAPFIGNHDTNRGAGILGYNETKIKAAAGLLLTMSGSPFVYYGDEIGLSGSGRDENKRAPMIWDSEGTGLTYGPPDMERQENRFADVQTQLADENSILNYYKRALRIRNENPCIARGTTEVLTVPGQDIAAVRRTFDGDSIVIVYNYSDESKEITELDGLSEMQIRGYLTVNSAEEVLLDGGLTMPAYSIAFLTGK
;
A
#
# COMPACT_ATOMS: atom_id res chain seq x y z
N MET A 1 9.07 -6.17 -11.47
CA MET A 1 10.37 -5.96 -12.16
C MET A 1 11.51 -6.81 -11.58
N ASN A 2 11.38 -7.46 -10.44
CA ASN A 2 12.50 -8.19 -9.84
C ASN A 2 12.70 -9.62 -10.37
N HIS A 3 11.65 -10.39 -10.63
CA HIS A 3 11.75 -11.76 -11.11
C HIS A 3 10.77 -12.06 -12.25
N SER A 4 10.96 -13.19 -12.91
CA SER A 4 9.97 -13.81 -13.80
C SER A 4 9.55 -15.18 -13.24
N SER A 5 8.58 -15.84 -13.88
CA SER A 5 8.38 -17.27 -13.66
C SER A 5 9.51 -18.08 -14.31
N ASN A 6 9.90 -19.22 -13.71
CA ASN A 6 10.78 -20.18 -14.36
C ASN A 6 10.15 -20.83 -15.62
N GLU A 7 8.82 -20.67 -15.79
CA GLU A 7 8.07 -21.05 -16.98
C GLU A 7 8.06 -19.94 -18.07
N HIS A 8 8.60 -18.73 -17.76
CA HIS A 8 8.69 -17.64 -18.71
C HIS A 8 9.62 -18.01 -19.88
N GLU A 9 9.25 -17.60 -21.08
CA GLU A 9 9.98 -17.89 -22.33
C GLU A 9 11.47 -17.51 -22.23
N TRP A 10 11.80 -16.37 -21.66
CA TRP A 10 13.17 -15.91 -21.51
C TRP A 10 14.00 -16.87 -20.66
N PHE A 11 13.45 -17.33 -19.52
CA PHE A 11 14.16 -18.26 -18.62
C PHE A 11 14.27 -19.65 -19.23
N LYS A 12 13.20 -20.17 -19.84
CA LYS A 12 13.23 -21.45 -20.57
C LYS A 12 14.28 -21.45 -21.68
N HIS A 13 14.35 -20.36 -22.44
CA HIS A 13 15.32 -20.22 -23.53
C HIS A 13 16.74 -20.19 -22.97
N ALA A 14 17.04 -19.30 -22.01
CA ALA A 14 18.32 -19.25 -21.32
C ALA A 14 18.74 -20.61 -20.73
N SER A 15 17.81 -21.25 -20.01
CA SER A 15 18.01 -22.58 -19.41
C SER A 15 18.36 -23.66 -20.43
N LYS A 16 17.70 -23.66 -21.60
CA LYS A 16 17.97 -24.58 -22.70
C LYS A 16 19.35 -24.31 -23.30
N SER A 17 19.67 -23.06 -23.54
CA SER A 17 20.95 -22.63 -24.13
C SER A 17 22.13 -22.98 -23.22
N LEU A 18 21.99 -22.76 -21.91
CA LEU A 18 23.03 -23.11 -20.93
C LEU A 18 23.31 -24.63 -20.81
N ARG A 19 22.38 -25.47 -21.23
CA ARG A 19 22.52 -26.94 -21.25
C ARG A 19 22.99 -27.46 -22.61
N SER A 20 23.06 -26.60 -23.62
CA SER A 20 23.50 -26.96 -24.98
C SER A 20 24.99 -26.73 -25.15
N ASP A 21 25.57 -27.42 -26.12
CA ASP A 21 26.95 -27.18 -26.51
C ASP A 21 27.10 -25.85 -27.26
N PRO A 22 28.25 -25.17 -27.16
CA PRO A 22 28.53 -24.01 -27.98
C PRO A 22 28.44 -24.35 -29.47
N CYS A 23 27.84 -23.47 -30.27
CA CYS A 23 27.64 -23.71 -31.70
C CYS A 23 28.93 -23.64 -32.55
N GLY A 24 30.06 -23.31 -31.95
CA GLY A 24 31.36 -23.18 -32.62
C GLY A 24 31.61 -21.84 -33.31
N ALA A 25 30.59 -21.00 -33.49
CA ALA A 25 30.79 -19.65 -34.01
C ALA A 25 31.26 -18.68 -32.92
N ALA A 26 32.08 -17.68 -33.29
CA ALA A 26 32.45 -16.60 -32.38
C ALA A 26 31.24 -15.72 -32.03
N LYS A 27 31.26 -15.04 -30.87
CA LYS A 27 30.13 -14.25 -30.33
C LYS A 27 29.64 -13.14 -31.29
N ASP A 28 30.54 -12.60 -32.11
CA ASP A 28 30.26 -11.56 -33.12
C ASP A 28 29.76 -12.12 -34.47
N LYS A 29 29.62 -13.42 -34.62
CA LYS A 29 29.14 -14.11 -35.81
C LYS A 29 27.72 -14.67 -35.59
N PRO A 30 26.93 -14.89 -36.64
CA PRO A 30 25.63 -15.55 -36.54
C PRO A 30 25.73 -16.90 -35.83
N CYS A 31 24.78 -17.17 -34.94
CA CYS A 31 24.69 -18.46 -34.27
C CYS A 31 24.38 -19.58 -35.30
N LEU A 32 25.10 -20.69 -35.21
CA LEU A 32 24.86 -21.86 -36.05
C LEU A 32 23.79 -22.81 -35.48
N ASN A 33 23.15 -22.46 -34.38
CA ASN A 33 22.17 -23.28 -33.65
C ASN A 33 20.95 -22.44 -33.23
N ASP A 34 20.36 -21.68 -34.14
CA ASP A 34 19.12 -20.89 -33.93
C ASP A 34 19.10 -20.06 -32.62
N ASN A 35 20.23 -19.52 -32.24
CA ASN A 35 20.47 -18.81 -30.98
C ASN A 35 20.26 -19.65 -29.68
N ILE A 36 20.14 -20.98 -29.79
CA ILE A 36 20.09 -21.89 -28.65
C ILE A 36 21.52 -22.36 -28.37
N CYS A 37 22.34 -21.48 -27.82
CA CYS A 37 23.69 -21.83 -27.39
C CYS A 37 24.19 -20.87 -26.32
N PRO A 38 25.13 -21.31 -25.45
CA PRO A 38 25.59 -20.50 -24.31
C PRO A 38 26.38 -19.24 -24.72
N VAL A 39 26.74 -19.09 -26.00
CA VAL A 39 27.51 -17.93 -26.49
C VAL A 39 26.63 -16.84 -27.09
N HIS A 40 25.52 -17.19 -27.72
CA HIS A 40 24.71 -16.26 -28.53
C HIS A 40 23.34 -15.93 -27.97
N ASP A 41 22.87 -16.69 -26.97
CA ASP A 41 21.55 -16.46 -26.40
C ASP A 41 21.53 -15.23 -25.49
N LYS A 42 20.87 -14.18 -25.95
CA LYS A 42 20.72 -12.92 -25.20
C LYS A 42 20.03 -13.09 -23.82
N TYR A 43 19.17 -14.10 -23.69
CA TYR A 43 18.41 -14.32 -22.47
C TYR A 43 19.25 -14.87 -21.32
N ILE A 44 20.46 -15.37 -21.58
CA ILE A 44 21.41 -15.74 -20.53
C ILE A 44 21.79 -14.50 -19.70
N ASP A 45 22.01 -13.35 -20.36
CA ASP A 45 22.35 -12.11 -19.69
C ASP A 45 21.12 -11.43 -19.00
N TYR A 46 19.90 -11.98 -19.18
CA TYR A 46 18.68 -11.47 -18.54
C TYR A 46 18.50 -11.94 -17.11
N TYR A 47 19.28 -12.94 -16.66
CA TYR A 47 19.23 -13.53 -15.33
C TYR A 47 20.63 -13.62 -14.74
N TYR A 48 20.70 -13.89 -13.44
CA TYR A 48 21.95 -14.12 -12.76
C TYR A 48 22.25 -15.63 -12.74
N PHE A 49 23.30 -16.05 -13.45
CA PHE A 49 23.79 -17.42 -13.45
C PHE A 49 25.24 -17.48 -12.96
N THR A 50 25.61 -18.61 -12.34
CA THR A 50 27.00 -18.88 -11.90
C THR A 50 27.32 -20.37 -12.01
N ASP A 51 28.59 -20.70 -12.21
CA ASP A 51 29.08 -22.10 -12.24
C ASP A 51 29.30 -22.67 -10.84
N GLU A 52 29.40 -21.81 -9.82
CA GLU A 52 29.58 -22.21 -8.42
C GLU A 52 28.49 -21.61 -7.55
N LYS A 53 27.92 -22.43 -6.63
CA LYS A 53 26.93 -21.91 -5.68
C LYS A 53 27.58 -20.92 -4.73
N PRO A 54 27.10 -19.65 -4.66
CA PRO A 54 27.60 -18.69 -3.69
C PRO A 54 27.42 -19.18 -2.25
N VAL A 55 28.43 -19.04 -1.44
CA VAL A 55 28.43 -19.50 -0.05
C VAL A 55 27.61 -18.54 0.81
N GLY A 56 26.83 -19.08 1.74
CA GLY A 56 26.10 -18.29 2.74
C GLY A 56 24.75 -17.72 2.28
N THR A 57 24.26 -18.12 1.10
CA THR A 57 22.93 -17.71 0.62
C THR A 57 22.05 -18.91 0.26
N ASN A 58 20.76 -18.85 0.58
CA ASN A 58 19.77 -19.86 0.18
C ASN A 58 19.04 -19.49 -1.12
N SER A 59 19.39 -18.34 -1.74
CA SER A 59 18.69 -17.78 -2.90
C SER A 59 19.24 -18.27 -4.24
N TRP A 60 19.98 -19.39 -4.27
CA TRP A 60 20.57 -19.95 -5.49
C TRP A 60 20.13 -21.39 -5.68
N TYR A 61 19.52 -21.65 -6.81
CA TYR A 61 18.95 -22.95 -7.18
C TYR A 61 19.70 -23.55 -8.37
N ARG A 62 19.74 -24.88 -8.39
CA ARG A 62 20.52 -25.61 -9.39
C ARG A 62 19.81 -25.69 -10.73
N ILE A 63 20.56 -25.47 -11.80
CA ILE A 63 20.12 -25.68 -13.17
C ILE A 63 21.11 -26.62 -13.89
N GLY A 64 20.64 -27.77 -14.34
CA GLY A 64 21.52 -28.78 -14.94
C GLY A 64 22.52 -29.35 -13.91
N SER A 65 23.71 -29.75 -14.41
CA SER A 65 24.74 -30.44 -13.58
C SER A 65 25.61 -29.47 -12.78
N ASN A 66 26.00 -28.32 -13.34
CA ASN A 66 27.09 -27.48 -12.83
C ASN A 66 26.78 -25.97 -12.80
N ARG A 67 25.52 -25.59 -12.83
CA ARG A 67 25.14 -24.15 -12.83
C ARG A 67 24.05 -23.85 -11.84
N TRP A 68 24.00 -22.59 -11.43
CA TRP A 68 23.07 -22.06 -10.44
C TRP A 68 22.45 -20.77 -10.97
N TYR A 69 21.21 -20.52 -10.65
CA TYR A 69 20.54 -19.24 -10.90
C TYR A 69 20.04 -18.64 -9.61
N GLN A 70 19.98 -17.31 -9.57
CA GLN A 70 19.46 -16.58 -8.42
C GLN A 70 17.92 -16.53 -8.46
N ALA A 71 17.30 -16.80 -7.31
CA ALA A 71 15.86 -16.65 -7.09
C ALA A 71 15.62 -16.38 -5.59
N VAL A 72 15.33 -15.14 -5.24
CA VAL A 72 15.26 -14.68 -3.83
C VAL A 72 14.05 -15.26 -3.12
N PHE A 73 12.90 -15.31 -3.78
CA PHE A 73 11.63 -15.72 -3.20
C PHE A 73 11.41 -17.25 -3.24
N SER A 74 11.59 -17.85 -4.40
CA SER A 74 11.49 -19.29 -4.58
C SER A 74 12.20 -19.74 -5.85
N GLU A 75 12.52 -21.04 -5.97
CA GLU A 75 13.12 -21.61 -7.18
C GLU A 75 12.28 -21.38 -8.47
N GLN A 76 10.99 -21.09 -8.32
CA GLN A 76 10.10 -20.81 -9.43
C GLN A 76 10.15 -19.35 -9.89
N MET A 77 10.91 -18.50 -9.21
CA MET A 77 10.96 -17.06 -9.41
C MET A 77 12.37 -16.55 -9.68
N PRO A 78 13.01 -16.91 -10.84
CA PRO A 78 14.35 -16.46 -11.18
C PRO A 78 14.44 -14.94 -11.29
N GLU A 79 15.47 -14.36 -10.63
CA GLU A 79 15.70 -12.92 -10.59
C GLU A 79 16.17 -12.39 -11.95
N LEU A 80 15.55 -11.28 -12.37
CA LEU A 80 15.92 -10.57 -13.58
C LEU A 80 17.13 -9.66 -13.33
N ASN A 81 18.10 -9.72 -14.23
CA ASN A 81 19.32 -8.92 -14.18
C ASN A 81 19.04 -7.46 -14.58
N LEU A 82 18.68 -6.62 -13.62
CA LEU A 82 18.44 -5.20 -13.86
C LEU A 82 19.71 -4.36 -14.08
N ASP A 83 20.91 -4.92 -13.90
CA ASP A 83 22.16 -4.29 -14.39
C ASP A 83 22.21 -4.30 -15.93
N ASN A 84 21.51 -5.24 -16.57
CA ASN A 84 21.40 -5.32 -18.02
C ASN A 84 20.39 -4.29 -18.58
N SER A 85 20.88 -3.33 -19.37
CA SER A 85 20.04 -2.31 -19.99
C SER A 85 18.96 -2.88 -20.90
N ALA A 86 19.21 -4.03 -21.57
CA ALA A 86 18.20 -4.67 -22.40
C ALA A 86 17.01 -5.17 -21.58
N VAL A 87 17.22 -5.66 -20.34
CA VAL A 87 16.15 -6.05 -19.43
C VAL A 87 15.34 -4.81 -19.03
N ARG A 88 16.00 -3.69 -18.66
CA ARG A 88 15.31 -2.45 -18.34
C ARG A 88 14.47 -1.93 -19.52
N SER A 89 15.01 -2.00 -20.75
CA SER A 89 14.25 -1.62 -21.95
C SER A 89 13.04 -2.51 -22.24
N GLU A 90 13.06 -3.79 -21.84
CA GLU A 90 11.84 -4.62 -21.93
C GLU A 90 10.75 -4.11 -20.96
N PHE A 91 11.12 -3.66 -19.76
CA PHE A 91 10.15 -3.06 -18.83
C PHE A 91 9.61 -1.71 -19.31
N GLU A 92 10.44 -0.91 -19.97
CA GLU A 92 9.98 0.32 -20.64
C GLU A 92 8.93 0.01 -21.71
N LYS A 93 9.15 -0.98 -22.56
CA LYS A 93 8.17 -1.42 -23.57
C LYS A 93 6.88 -1.98 -22.95
N ILE A 94 6.99 -2.69 -21.81
CA ILE A 94 5.81 -3.17 -21.06
C ILE A 94 5.02 -1.98 -20.51
N ALA A 95 5.70 -0.96 -20.01
CA ALA A 95 5.05 0.26 -19.52
C ALA A 95 4.36 1.00 -20.67
N ASP A 96 5.01 1.18 -21.82
CA ASP A 96 4.44 1.80 -23.02
C ASP A 96 3.17 1.08 -23.44
N PHE A 97 3.23 -0.26 -23.56
CA PHE A 97 2.09 -1.07 -23.95
C PHE A 97 0.86 -0.87 -23.07
N TRP A 98 1.05 -0.82 -21.74
CA TRP A 98 -0.09 -0.67 -20.83
C TRP A 98 -0.58 0.77 -20.75
N LEU A 99 0.30 1.76 -20.77
CA LEU A 99 -0.07 3.18 -20.80
C LEU A 99 -0.83 3.53 -22.08
N GLU A 100 -0.40 3.04 -23.26
CA GLU A 100 -1.11 3.20 -24.51
C GLU A 100 -2.52 2.56 -24.49
N LYS A 101 -2.72 1.51 -23.67
CA LYS A 101 -4.05 0.91 -23.45
C LYS A 101 -4.89 1.63 -22.42
N GLY A 102 -4.41 2.72 -21.83
CA GLY A 102 -5.12 3.56 -20.89
C GLY A 102 -4.94 3.16 -19.42
N ALA A 103 -3.92 2.37 -19.06
CA ALA A 103 -3.54 2.19 -17.68
C ALA A 103 -3.11 3.54 -17.07
N GLY A 104 -3.62 3.90 -15.88
CA GLY A 104 -3.27 5.15 -15.20
C GLY A 104 -1.94 5.08 -14.44
N GLY A 105 -1.28 3.92 -14.40
CA GLY A 105 -0.02 3.74 -13.69
C GLY A 105 0.24 2.30 -13.25
N PHE A 106 1.15 2.12 -12.29
CA PHE A 106 1.66 0.80 -11.89
C PHE A 106 1.81 0.66 -10.37
N ARG A 107 1.54 -0.53 -9.87
CA ARG A 107 2.06 -1.02 -8.60
C ARG A 107 3.30 -1.85 -8.87
N LEU A 108 4.42 -1.46 -8.27
CA LEU A 108 5.69 -2.15 -8.40
C LEU A 108 5.91 -3.08 -7.20
N ASP A 109 6.02 -4.35 -7.50
CA ASP A 109 6.23 -5.41 -6.52
C ASP A 109 7.67 -5.43 -5.99
N ALA A 110 7.83 -5.65 -4.68
CA ALA A 110 9.08 -5.95 -3.99
C ALA A 110 10.28 -5.10 -4.47
N VAL A 111 10.11 -3.77 -4.55
CA VAL A 111 11.12 -2.85 -5.09
C VAL A 111 12.46 -2.95 -4.38
N LYS A 112 12.46 -3.27 -3.07
CA LYS A 112 13.69 -3.44 -2.30
C LYS A 112 14.55 -4.64 -2.75
N GLU A 113 13.95 -5.57 -3.48
CA GLU A 113 14.60 -6.79 -3.95
C GLU A 113 15.08 -6.71 -5.41
N TYR A 114 14.96 -5.56 -6.08
CA TYR A 114 15.54 -5.37 -7.42
C TYR A 114 17.05 -5.62 -7.42
N PHE A 115 17.71 -5.18 -6.37
CA PHE A 115 19.07 -5.55 -5.97
C PHE A 115 19.05 -5.76 -4.47
N SER A 116 18.83 -6.98 -4.02
CA SER A 116 18.73 -7.33 -2.60
C SER A 116 19.88 -6.75 -1.79
N GLY A 117 19.56 -5.97 -0.75
CA GLY A 117 20.57 -5.34 0.11
C GLY A 117 21.27 -4.10 -0.47
N ASN A 118 20.86 -3.59 -1.64
CA ASN A 118 21.47 -2.40 -2.26
C ASN A 118 20.38 -1.34 -2.60
N PRO A 119 19.91 -0.56 -1.61
CA PRO A 119 18.88 0.44 -1.82
C PRO A 119 19.25 1.54 -2.81
N GLU A 120 20.53 1.91 -2.93
CA GLU A 120 21.01 2.92 -3.87
C GLU A 120 20.76 2.49 -5.33
N LYS A 121 21.11 1.24 -5.68
CA LYS A 121 20.83 0.67 -7.00
C LYS A 121 19.33 0.53 -7.26
N ASN A 122 18.55 0.13 -6.25
CA ASN A 122 17.09 0.06 -6.36
C ASN A 122 16.49 1.42 -6.72
N ILE A 123 16.94 2.48 -6.03
CA ILE A 123 16.51 3.86 -6.28
C ILE A 123 16.92 4.34 -7.67
N GLU A 124 18.13 3.99 -8.13
CA GLU A 124 18.61 4.37 -9.47
C GLU A 124 17.74 3.76 -10.58
N VAL A 125 17.49 2.44 -10.53
CA VAL A 125 16.66 1.77 -11.54
C VAL A 125 15.21 2.26 -11.47
N LEU A 126 14.70 2.46 -10.27
CA LEU A 126 13.37 3.03 -10.08
C LEU A 126 13.27 4.44 -10.69
N ASN A 127 14.29 5.29 -10.51
CA ASN A 127 14.34 6.63 -11.12
C ASN A 127 14.31 6.58 -12.66
N GLN A 128 15.05 5.64 -13.27
CA GLN A 128 15.02 5.45 -14.72
C GLN A 128 13.62 5.07 -15.20
N PHE A 129 12.99 4.08 -14.56
CA PHE A 129 11.65 3.63 -14.88
C PHE A 129 10.61 4.76 -14.71
N MET A 130 10.69 5.52 -13.61
CA MET A 130 9.81 6.67 -13.35
C MET A 130 9.92 7.74 -14.41
N LYS A 131 11.15 8.11 -14.80
CA LYS A 131 11.39 9.09 -15.88
C LYS A 131 10.76 8.63 -17.19
N HIS A 132 10.91 7.35 -17.53
CA HIS A 132 10.31 6.78 -18.73
C HIS A 132 8.77 6.90 -18.68
N CYS A 133 8.13 6.38 -17.62
CA CYS A 133 6.68 6.44 -17.46
C CYS A 133 6.13 7.88 -17.56
N LYS A 134 6.79 8.84 -16.88
CA LYS A 134 6.37 10.26 -16.91
C LYS A 134 6.62 10.94 -18.25
N THR A 135 7.51 10.41 -19.09
CA THR A 135 7.71 10.89 -20.47
C THR A 135 6.56 10.42 -21.37
N VAL A 136 6.06 9.20 -21.16
CA VAL A 136 4.93 8.65 -21.91
C VAL A 136 3.60 9.26 -21.45
N ASP A 137 3.36 9.27 -20.15
CA ASP A 137 2.20 9.92 -19.53
C ASP A 137 2.62 10.68 -18.27
N PRO A 138 2.65 12.03 -18.30
CA PRO A 138 2.96 12.84 -17.12
C PRO A 138 2.02 12.62 -15.93
N LYS A 139 0.82 12.07 -16.14
CA LYS A 139 -0.16 11.74 -15.09
C LYS A 139 -0.05 10.31 -14.57
N CYS A 140 0.81 9.48 -15.17
CA CYS A 140 1.05 8.12 -14.72
C CYS A 140 1.37 8.12 -13.21
N TYR A 141 0.60 7.36 -12.42
CA TYR A 141 0.80 7.21 -10.98
C TYR A 141 1.49 5.88 -10.68
N VAL A 142 2.59 5.92 -9.95
CA VAL A 142 3.34 4.72 -9.60
C VAL A 142 3.46 4.60 -8.09
N VAL A 143 3.07 3.44 -7.56
CA VAL A 143 3.24 3.07 -6.16
C VAL A 143 4.15 1.86 -6.03
N GLY A 144 5.16 1.95 -5.16
CA GLY A 144 6.13 0.87 -4.90
C GLY A 144 5.86 0.15 -3.59
N GLU A 145 6.07 -1.16 -3.60
CA GLU A 145 6.14 -1.92 -2.37
C GLU A 145 7.59 -1.99 -1.90
N VAL A 146 7.83 -1.37 -0.75
CA VAL A 146 9.10 -1.41 -0.03
C VAL A 146 8.80 -1.81 1.42
N TRP A 147 8.73 -3.09 1.69
CA TRP A 147 8.43 -3.61 3.04
C TRP A 147 9.64 -3.49 3.94
N GLU A 148 9.78 -2.31 4.52
CA GLU A 148 10.92 -1.90 5.34
C GLU A 148 10.50 -0.95 6.47
N SER A 149 11.45 -0.63 7.35
CA SER A 149 11.26 0.39 8.38
C SER A 149 10.98 1.77 7.77
N PHE A 150 10.33 2.65 8.53
CA PHE A 150 10.03 4.02 8.12
C PHE A 150 11.25 4.76 7.53
N THR A 151 12.38 4.69 8.21
CA THR A 151 13.62 5.35 7.77
C THR A 151 14.15 4.79 6.45
N ASN A 152 13.89 3.52 6.14
CA ASN A 152 14.41 2.87 4.95
C ASN A 152 13.46 3.05 3.76
N TYR A 153 12.16 2.77 3.90
CA TYR A 153 11.26 2.89 2.75
C TYR A 153 11.10 4.34 2.25
N THR A 154 11.16 5.32 3.16
CA THR A 154 11.03 6.72 2.76
C THR A 154 12.16 7.22 1.86
N LYS A 155 13.35 6.60 1.91
CA LYS A 155 14.48 6.94 1.01
C LYS A 155 14.12 6.75 -0.47
N TYR A 156 13.22 5.82 -0.78
CA TYR A 156 12.85 5.50 -2.16
C TYR A 156 12.12 6.65 -2.87
N TYR A 157 11.53 7.60 -2.12
CA TYR A 157 10.97 8.81 -2.72
C TYR A 157 11.99 9.66 -3.46
N SER A 158 13.29 9.56 -3.13
CA SER A 158 14.36 10.23 -3.89
C SER A 158 14.50 9.72 -5.33
N SER A 159 13.88 8.60 -5.69
CA SER A 159 13.78 8.13 -7.08
C SER A 159 12.80 8.92 -7.94
N GLY A 160 11.96 9.77 -7.32
CA GLY A 160 10.83 10.44 -7.98
C GLY A 160 9.58 9.58 -8.11
N ILE A 161 9.50 8.43 -7.43
CA ILE A 161 8.27 7.64 -7.34
C ILE A 161 7.16 8.47 -6.67
N ASP A 162 5.93 8.35 -7.15
CA ASP A 162 4.81 9.11 -6.59
C ASP A 162 4.49 8.64 -5.17
N SER A 163 4.45 7.33 -4.94
CA SER A 163 4.12 6.74 -3.64
C SER A 163 4.93 5.49 -3.32
N VAL A 164 5.11 5.25 -2.04
CA VAL A 164 5.52 3.97 -1.46
C VAL A 164 4.50 3.59 -0.39
N PHE A 165 4.12 2.30 -0.32
CA PHE A 165 3.17 1.84 0.69
C PHE A 165 3.65 2.14 2.10
N GLY A 166 2.80 2.83 2.87
CA GLY A 166 3.09 3.31 4.22
C GLY A 166 3.00 2.22 5.30
N PHE A 167 3.92 1.28 5.31
CA PHE A 167 3.94 0.16 6.27
C PHE A 167 3.96 0.59 7.74
N THR A 168 4.40 1.81 8.03
CA THR A 168 4.35 2.39 9.39
C THR A 168 2.92 2.49 9.94
N MET A 169 1.93 2.63 9.07
CA MET A 169 0.52 2.74 9.44
C MET A 169 -0.19 1.39 9.52
N ALA A 170 0.35 0.38 8.83
CA ALA A 170 -0.29 -0.90 8.53
C ALA A 170 -0.01 -2.00 9.56
N GLN A 171 -0.85 -3.04 9.53
CA GLN A 171 -0.74 -4.28 10.32
C GLN A 171 -1.00 -4.07 11.82
N GLU A 172 -0.85 -5.13 12.61
CA GLU A 172 -1.04 -5.12 14.07
C GLU A 172 -0.05 -4.18 14.78
N SER A 173 1.16 -4.08 14.23
CA SER A 173 2.22 -3.22 14.77
C SER A 173 2.16 -1.78 14.24
N GLY A 174 1.29 -1.49 13.29
CA GLY A 174 1.15 -0.19 12.67
C GLY A 174 0.46 0.85 13.56
N LYS A 175 0.63 2.10 13.20
CA LYS A 175 0.15 3.23 14.01
C LYS A 175 -1.37 3.24 14.15
N ILE A 176 -2.12 2.87 13.07
CA ILE A 176 -3.57 2.82 13.11
C ILE A 176 -4.05 1.79 14.13
N ALA A 177 -3.60 0.54 14.03
CA ALA A 177 -4.01 -0.52 14.96
C ALA A 177 -3.58 -0.24 16.40
N LYS A 178 -2.39 0.31 16.61
CA LYS A 178 -1.93 0.73 17.94
C LYS A 178 -2.77 1.85 18.55
N THR A 179 -3.22 2.80 17.75
CA THR A 179 -4.10 3.88 18.22
C THR A 179 -5.47 3.33 18.67
N ILE A 180 -5.98 2.31 17.96
CA ILE A 180 -7.28 1.69 18.27
C ILE A 180 -7.21 0.70 19.44
N ASN A 181 -6.16 -0.12 19.48
CA ASN A 181 -6.04 -1.24 20.45
C ASN A 181 -5.12 -0.95 21.63
N GLY A 182 -4.23 0.02 21.48
CA GLY A 182 -3.20 0.31 22.46
C GLY A 182 -3.68 1.15 23.62
N LYS A 183 -2.79 1.27 24.63
CA LYS A 183 -2.99 2.14 25.79
C LYS A 183 -1.75 3.02 25.96
N GLY A 184 -1.95 4.16 26.64
CA GLY A 184 -0.87 5.11 26.93
C GLY A 184 -0.62 6.14 25.83
N ALA A 185 0.19 7.13 26.14
CA ALA A 185 0.41 8.32 25.31
C ALA A 185 0.92 7.99 23.90
N ASP A 186 1.83 7.02 23.76
CA ASP A 186 2.41 6.64 22.45
C ASP A 186 1.41 5.96 21.51
N ASN A 187 0.32 5.43 22.04
CA ASN A 187 -0.75 4.78 21.28
C ASN A 187 -2.04 5.63 21.24
N SER A 188 -2.00 6.88 21.63
CA SER A 188 -3.14 7.78 21.62
C SER A 188 -3.42 8.36 20.23
N VAL A 189 -4.63 8.88 20.01
CA VAL A 189 -4.96 9.61 18.79
C VAL A 189 -4.15 10.90 18.66
N LYS A 190 -3.71 11.49 19.76
CA LYS A 190 -2.79 12.63 19.76
C LYS A 190 -1.43 12.25 19.17
N SER A 191 -0.91 11.10 19.54
CA SER A 191 0.31 10.54 18.94
C SER A 191 0.12 10.11 17.47
N PHE A 192 -1.08 9.70 17.05
CA PHE A 192 -1.42 9.47 15.65
C PHE A 192 -1.37 10.78 14.85
N ALA A 193 -1.98 11.85 15.34
CA ALA A 193 -1.92 13.17 14.69
C ALA A 193 -0.48 13.66 14.50
N GLN A 194 0.37 13.47 15.51
CA GLN A 194 1.80 13.81 15.40
C GLN A 194 2.53 12.91 14.38
N ALA A 195 2.16 11.63 14.28
CA ALA A 195 2.74 10.73 13.29
C ALA A 195 2.40 11.16 11.85
N MET A 196 1.20 11.68 11.59
CA MET A 196 0.84 12.25 10.27
C MET A 196 1.81 13.36 9.86
N VAL A 197 2.07 14.32 10.75
CA VAL A 197 3.03 15.41 10.49
C VAL A 197 4.44 14.87 10.26
N THR A 198 4.85 13.90 11.06
CA THR A 198 6.19 13.28 10.93
C THR A 198 6.36 12.61 9.56
N VAL A 199 5.33 11.90 9.08
CA VAL A 199 5.36 11.27 7.75
C VAL A 199 5.43 12.35 6.68
N GLU A 200 4.55 13.33 6.67
CA GLU A 200 4.53 14.41 5.68
C GLU A 200 5.89 15.13 5.58
N GLN A 201 6.46 15.54 6.71
CA GLN A 201 7.76 16.20 6.77
C GLN A 201 8.88 15.30 6.23
N LYS A 202 8.84 14.01 6.56
CA LYS A 202 9.84 13.06 6.09
C LYS A 202 9.75 12.85 4.58
N LEU A 203 8.56 12.69 4.02
CA LEU A 203 8.37 12.54 2.59
C LEU A 203 8.81 13.80 1.85
N ALA A 204 8.39 14.98 2.31
CA ALA A 204 8.78 16.27 1.74
C ALA A 204 10.31 16.50 1.76
N SER A 205 11.04 15.87 2.70
CA SER A 205 12.51 15.95 2.71
C SER A 205 13.20 15.20 1.55
N TYR A 206 12.45 14.35 0.84
CA TYR A 206 12.95 13.60 -0.32
C TYR A 206 12.34 14.07 -1.64
N SER A 207 11.09 14.50 -1.65
CA SER A 207 10.40 14.94 -2.87
C SER A 207 9.20 15.84 -2.53
N ASP A 208 9.10 16.98 -3.20
CA ASP A 208 7.97 17.90 -3.07
C ASP A 208 6.67 17.35 -3.69
N THR A 209 6.77 16.30 -4.50
CA THR A 209 5.64 15.61 -5.14
C THR A 209 5.31 14.27 -4.49
N ALA A 210 5.95 13.93 -3.38
CA ALA A 210 5.72 12.69 -2.65
C ALA A 210 4.27 12.61 -2.14
N ILE A 211 3.63 11.47 -2.40
CA ILE A 211 2.26 11.17 -1.95
C ILE A 211 2.34 9.97 -1.00
N ASP A 212 1.89 10.09 0.23
CA ASP A 212 1.79 8.94 1.14
C ASP A 212 0.74 7.94 0.62
N ALA A 213 0.99 6.65 0.82
CA ALA A 213 0.07 5.57 0.47
C ALA A 213 -0.24 4.70 1.71
N PRO A 214 -0.97 5.23 2.71
CA PRO A 214 -1.30 4.50 3.91
C PRO A 214 -2.33 3.39 3.64
N PHE A 215 -2.27 2.32 4.44
CA PHE A 215 -3.21 1.20 4.39
C PHE A 215 -3.31 0.53 5.76
N ILE A 216 -4.30 -0.35 5.99
CA ILE A 216 -4.43 -1.16 7.21
C ILE A 216 -3.89 -2.57 6.98
N GLY A 217 -4.34 -3.21 5.92
CA GLY A 217 -3.92 -4.54 5.50
C GLY A 217 -3.90 -4.67 3.99
N ASN A 218 -3.31 -5.75 3.49
CA ASN A 218 -3.26 -6.08 2.07
C ASN A 218 -3.32 -7.61 1.88
N HIS A 219 -3.07 -8.08 0.65
CA HIS A 219 -3.11 -9.50 0.29
C HIS A 219 -2.01 -10.37 0.92
N ASP A 220 -0.98 -9.77 1.53
CA ASP A 220 0.14 -10.45 2.19
C ASP A 220 0.09 -10.32 3.71
N THR A 221 -0.78 -9.45 4.24
CA THR A 221 -0.96 -9.23 5.68
C THR A 221 -2.31 -9.77 6.17
N ASN A 222 -2.48 -9.92 7.48
CA ASN A 222 -3.80 -10.20 8.04
C ASN A 222 -4.78 -9.08 7.67
N ARG A 223 -6.05 -9.43 7.45
CA ARG A 223 -7.11 -8.45 7.14
C ARG A 223 -7.41 -7.57 8.35
N GLY A 224 -7.78 -6.33 8.07
CA GLY A 224 -8.06 -5.30 9.09
C GLY A 224 -9.08 -5.74 10.14
N ALA A 225 -10.12 -6.47 9.77
CA ALA A 225 -11.12 -6.98 10.72
C ALA A 225 -10.49 -7.89 11.79
N GLY A 226 -9.60 -8.80 11.40
CA GLY A 226 -8.87 -9.68 12.33
C GLY A 226 -7.90 -8.93 13.23
N ILE A 227 -7.13 -7.99 12.66
CA ILE A 227 -6.22 -7.09 13.38
C ILE A 227 -6.96 -6.32 14.50
N LEU A 228 -8.20 -5.96 14.26
CA LEU A 228 -9.05 -5.20 15.18
C LEU A 228 -9.98 -6.06 16.03
N GLY A 229 -9.74 -7.38 16.08
CA GLY A 229 -10.44 -8.33 16.93
C GLY A 229 -11.90 -8.54 16.55
N TYR A 230 -12.27 -8.30 15.29
CA TYR A 230 -13.63 -8.37 14.77
C TYR A 230 -14.61 -7.47 15.55
N ASN A 231 -14.14 -6.36 16.07
CA ASN A 231 -14.96 -5.37 16.76
C ASN A 231 -15.38 -4.29 15.77
N GLU A 232 -16.67 -4.17 15.51
CA GLU A 232 -17.23 -3.26 14.52
C GLU A 232 -16.87 -1.79 14.79
N THR A 233 -17.00 -1.34 16.05
CA THR A 233 -16.60 0.01 16.47
C THR A 233 -15.14 0.29 16.12
N LYS A 234 -14.25 -0.65 16.42
CA LYS A 234 -12.82 -0.51 16.13
C LYS A 234 -12.52 -0.49 14.64
N ILE A 235 -13.24 -1.31 13.84
CA ILE A 235 -13.08 -1.34 12.38
C ILE A 235 -13.49 0.01 11.78
N LYS A 236 -14.65 0.55 12.18
CA LYS A 236 -15.11 1.87 11.76
C LYS A 236 -14.13 2.97 12.18
N ALA A 237 -13.69 2.95 13.45
CA ALA A 237 -12.73 3.92 13.96
C ALA A 237 -11.39 3.87 13.18
N ALA A 238 -10.86 2.69 12.88
CA ALA A 238 -9.64 2.53 12.08
C ALA A 238 -9.81 3.05 10.65
N ALA A 239 -10.97 2.79 10.02
CA ALA A 239 -11.33 3.36 8.72
C ALA A 239 -11.36 4.89 8.76
N GLY A 240 -11.90 5.47 9.84
CA GLY A 240 -11.90 6.92 10.07
C GLY A 240 -10.50 7.50 10.12
N LEU A 241 -9.57 6.86 10.86
CA LEU A 241 -8.16 7.28 10.87
C LEU A 241 -7.54 7.20 9.48
N LEU A 242 -7.66 6.04 8.79
CA LEU A 242 -7.09 5.84 7.46
C LEU A 242 -7.57 6.89 6.47
N LEU A 243 -8.89 7.13 6.41
CA LEU A 243 -9.51 7.97 5.39
C LEU A 243 -9.39 9.48 5.69
N THR A 244 -8.92 9.85 6.88
CA THR A 244 -8.60 11.25 7.23
C THR A 244 -7.10 11.59 7.06
N MET A 245 -6.26 10.62 6.71
CA MET A 245 -4.85 10.86 6.42
C MET A 245 -4.66 11.58 5.08
N SER A 246 -3.51 12.23 4.92
CA SER A 246 -3.03 12.75 3.63
C SER A 246 -2.70 11.65 2.63
N GLY A 247 -2.52 12.04 1.37
CA GLY A 247 -2.07 11.15 0.31
C GLY A 247 -3.18 10.30 -0.30
N SER A 248 -2.84 9.09 -0.70
CA SER A 248 -3.71 8.12 -1.38
C SER A 248 -3.89 6.87 -0.51
N PRO A 249 -4.88 6.83 0.40
CA PRO A 249 -5.12 5.65 1.21
C PRO A 249 -5.57 4.47 0.36
N PHE A 250 -5.04 3.30 0.64
CA PHE A 250 -5.43 2.05 0.00
C PHE A 250 -6.35 1.25 0.91
N VAL A 251 -7.53 0.92 0.41
CA VAL A 251 -8.49 0.02 1.05
C VAL A 251 -8.38 -1.33 0.36
N TYR A 252 -8.02 -2.36 1.12
CA TYR A 252 -8.00 -3.71 0.58
C TYR A 252 -9.45 -4.20 0.45
N TYR A 253 -9.82 -4.74 -0.73
CA TYR A 253 -11.20 -5.17 -0.97
C TYR A 253 -11.72 -6.07 0.15
N GLY A 254 -12.95 -5.83 0.59
CA GLY A 254 -13.57 -6.54 1.71
C GLY A 254 -13.29 -5.94 3.09
N ASP A 255 -12.31 -5.03 3.27
CA ASP A 255 -12.13 -4.32 4.53
C ASP A 255 -13.36 -3.47 4.84
N GLU A 256 -14.02 -2.92 3.81
CA GLU A 256 -15.25 -2.13 3.90
C GLU A 256 -16.48 -2.91 4.35
N ILE A 257 -16.42 -4.24 4.37
CA ILE A 257 -17.47 -5.11 4.93
C ILE A 257 -16.98 -5.93 6.12
N GLY A 258 -15.75 -5.72 6.58
CA GLY A 258 -15.15 -6.48 7.67
C GLY A 258 -14.84 -7.93 7.30
N LEU A 259 -14.47 -8.22 6.03
CA LEU A 259 -14.17 -9.57 5.55
C LEU A 259 -13.05 -10.20 6.37
N SER A 260 -13.23 -11.47 6.75
CA SER A 260 -12.26 -12.25 7.51
C SER A 260 -11.12 -12.79 6.64
N GLY A 261 -9.96 -13.03 7.23
CA GLY A 261 -8.82 -13.68 6.59
C GLY A 261 -7.52 -13.48 7.34
N SER A 262 -6.90 -14.56 7.77
CA SER A 262 -5.63 -14.56 8.51
C SER A 262 -4.84 -15.84 8.30
N GLY A 263 -3.60 -15.86 8.76
CA GLY A 263 -2.70 -17.02 8.65
C GLY A 263 -2.14 -17.18 7.25
N ARG A 264 -2.56 -18.23 6.53
CA ARG A 264 -2.08 -18.49 5.16
C ARG A 264 -2.49 -17.40 4.19
N ASP A 265 -1.69 -17.20 3.14
CA ASP A 265 -1.96 -16.15 2.13
C ASP A 265 -3.29 -16.37 1.41
N GLU A 266 -3.64 -17.62 1.14
CA GLU A 266 -4.89 -18.00 0.49
C GLU A 266 -6.11 -17.50 1.27
N ASN A 267 -6.06 -17.54 2.61
CA ASN A 267 -7.15 -17.07 3.47
C ASN A 267 -7.36 -15.56 3.40
N LYS A 268 -6.29 -14.80 3.20
CA LYS A 268 -6.33 -13.33 3.07
C LYS A 268 -6.94 -12.87 1.74
N ARG A 269 -7.03 -13.80 0.76
CA ARG A 269 -7.48 -13.57 -0.62
C ARG A 269 -8.85 -14.19 -0.90
N ALA A 270 -9.66 -14.37 0.15
CA ALA A 270 -11.01 -14.90 0.05
C ALA A 270 -11.89 -14.03 -0.87
N PRO A 271 -12.84 -14.63 -1.62
CA PRO A 271 -13.72 -13.88 -2.50
C PRO A 271 -14.66 -12.95 -1.73
N MET A 272 -15.05 -11.85 -2.41
CA MET A 272 -16.02 -10.89 -1.89
C MET A 272 -17.38 -11.56 -1.72
N ILE A 273 -18.09 -11.24 -0.63
CA ILE A 273 -19.42 -11.74 -0.34
C ILE A 273 -20.44 -10.68 -0.68
N TRP A 274 -21.13 -10.86 -1.80
CA TRP A 274 -22.04 -9.86 -2.36
C TRP A 274 -23.43 -9.88 -1.75
N ASP A 275 -23.96 -11.10 -1.50
CA ASP A 275 -25.27 -11.35 -0.89
C ASP A 275 -25.28 -12.69 -0.13
N SER A 276 -26.40 -12.97 0.56
CA SER A 276 -26.58 -14.19 1.33
C SER A 276 -26.80 -15.46 0.47
N GLU A 277 -27.11 -15.31 -0.81
CA GLU A 277 -27.37 -16.42 -1.74
C GLU A 277 -26.10 -16.85 -2.48
N GLY A 278 -25.01 -16.08 -2.35
CA GLY A 278 -23.74 -16.33 -3.04
C GLY A 278 -23.75 -15.90 -4.52
N THR A 279 -24.63 -14.97 -4.90
CA THR A 279 -24.66 -14.42 -6.26
C THR A 279 -23.35 -13.69 -6.56
N GLY A 280 -22.73 -14.01 -7.72
CA GLY A 280 -21.45 -13.43 -8.11
C GLY A 280 -20.24 -13.87 -7.28
N LEU A 281 -20.41 -14.86 -6.39
CA LEU A 281 -19.30 -15.41 -5.62
C LEU A 281 -18.34 -16.16 -6.58
N THR A 282 -17.08 -15.79 -6.54
CA THR A 282 -16.02 -16.46 -7.28
C THR A 282 -15.40 -17.59 -6.45
N TYR A 283 -14.63 -18.46 -7.08
CA TYR A 283 -13.83 -19.43 -6.34
C TYR A 283 -12.69 -18.72 -5.60
N GLY A 284 -12.46 -19.15 -4.35
CA GLY A 284 -11.27 -18.76 -3.60
C GLY A 284 -10.00 -19.38 -4.19
N PRO A 285 -8.81 -18.94 -3.72
CA PRO A 285 -7.56 -19.59 -4.08
C PRO A 285 -7.58 -21.10 -3.73
N PRO A 286 -6.85 -21.94 -4.49
CA PRO A 286 -6.61 -23.33 -4.07
C PRO A 286 -6.05 -23.35 -2.64
N ASP A 287 -6.42 -24.36 -1.87
CA ASP A 287 -5.99 -24.54 -0.47
C ASP A 287 -6.43 -23.46 0.53
N MET A 288 -7.33 -22.56 0.14
CA MET A 288 -7.98 -21.65 1.06
C MET A 288 -8.77 -22.42 2.12
N GLU A 289 -8.50 -22.15 3.38
CA GLU A 289 -9.28 -22.68 4.48
C GLU A 289 -10.60 -21.91 4.61
N ARG A 290 -11.66 -22.59 5.08
CA ARG A 290 -12.93 -21.92 5.35
C ARG A 290 -12.74 -20.87 6.43
N GLN A 291 -12.96 -19.59 6.09
CA GLN A 291 -12.99 -18.49 7.03
C GLN A 291 -14.45 -18.21 7.45
N GLU A 292 -14.66 -18.04 8.74
CA GLU A 292 -15.95 -17.59 9.25
C GLU A 292 -16.05 -16.08 9.14
N ASN A 293 -16.98 -15.59 8.31
CA ASN A 293 -17.27 -14.15 8.26
C ASN A 293 -18.13 -13.76 9.44
N ARG A 294 -17.71 -12.70 10.14
CA ARG A 294 -18.35 -12.19 11.35
C ARG A 294 -19.36 -11.10 11.09
N PHE A 295 -19.35 -10.56 9.88
CA PHE A 295 -20.22 -9.48 9.45
C PHE A 295 -21.03 -9.91 8.23
N ALA A 296 -22.12 -9.17 7.97
CA ALA A 296 -23.00 -9.46 6.86
C ALA A 296 -22.35 -9.17 5.50
N ASP A 297 -22.96 -9.66 4.44
CA ASP A 297 -22.62 -9.41 3.05
C ASP A 297 -22.87 -7.94 2.62
N VAL A 298 -22.42 -7.61 1.40
CA VAL A 298 -22.54 -6.26 0.83
C VAL A 298 -23.99 -5.78 0.80
N GLN A 299 -24.92 -6.61 0.29
CA GLN A 299 -26.31 -6.22 0.11
C GLN A 299 -26.99 -5.90 1.45
N THR A 300 -26.77 -6.75 2.45
CA THR A 300 -27.28 -6.54 3.81
C THR A 300 -26.70 -5.27 4.43
N GLN A 301 -25.38 -5.07 4.31
CA GLN A 301 -24.72 -3.87 4.85
C GLN A 301 -25.12 -2.58 4.12
N LEU A 302 -25.45 -2.63 2.83
CA LEU A 302 -25.97 -1.47 2.09
C LEU A 302 -27.31 -1.00 2.64
N ALA A 303 -28.14 -1.92 3.13
CA ALA A 303 -29.45 -1.61 3.71
C ALA A 303 -29.39 -1.12 5.17
N ASP A 304 -28.28 -1.34 5.86
CA ASP A 304 -28.06 -0.91 7.25
C ASP A 304 -27.20 0.36 7.31
N GLU A 305 -27.84 1.50 7.64
CA GLU A 305 -27.14 2.78 7.77
C GLU A 305 -25.99 2.76 8.79
N ASN A 306 -26.07 1.88 9.78
CA ASN A 306 -25.06 1.74 10.81
C ASN A 306 -23.93 0.76 10.46
N SER A 307 -23.95 0.11 9.29
CA SER A 307 -22.95 -0.87 8.88
C SER A 307 -21.54 -0.30 8.69
N ILE A 308 -20.55 -1.20 8.68
CA ILE A 308 -19.16 -0.87 8.33
C ILE A 308 -19.11 -0.24 6.92
N LEU A 309 -19.80 -0.84 5.95
CA LEU A 309 -19.83 -0.37 4.56
C LEU A 309 -20.36 1.07 4.44
N ASN A 310 -21.47 1.38 5.11
CA ASN A 310 -22.01 2.73 5.06
C ASN A 310 -21.15 3.74 5.83
N TYR A 311 -20.40 3.32 6.84
CA TYR A 311 -19.38 4.16 7.47
C TYR A 311 -18.25 4.50 6.48
N TYR A 312 -17.69 3.52 5.77
CA TYR A 312 -16.68 3.74 4.72
C TYR A 312 -17.20 4.69 3.63
N LYS A 313 -18.44 4.50 3.17
CA LYS A 313 -19.07 5.39 2.18
C LYS A 313 -19.19 6.83 2.65
N ARG A 314 -19.60 7.05 3.92
CA ARG A 314 -19.64 8.41 4.51
C ARG A 314 -18.25 9.03 4.62
N ALA A 315 -17.26 8.27 5.09
CA ALA A 315 -15.89 8.75 5.24
C ALA A 315 -15.26 9.12 3.87
N LEU A 316 -15.45 8.28 2.86
CA LEU A 316 -14.99 8.55 1.49
C LEU A 316 -15.68 9.77 0.87
N ARG A 317 -16.99 9.95 1.12
CA ARG A 317 -17.73 11.13 0.65
C ARG A 317 -17.13 12.40 1.25
N ILE A 318 -16.98 12.46 2.58
CA ILE A 318 -16.40 13.62 3.27
C ILE A 318 -14.99 13.91 2.74
N ARG A 319 -14.17 12.89 2.58
CA ARG A 319 -12.81 13.03 2.02
C ARG A 319 -12.83 13.63 0.61
N ASN A 320 -13.70 13.12 -0.28
CA ASN A 320 -13.76 13.55 -1.67
C ASN A 320 -14.34 14.97 -1.84
N GLU A 321 -15.26 15.36 -0.96
CA GLU A 321 -15.83 16.70 -0.92
C GLU A 321 -14.89 17.76 -0.33
N ASN A 322 -13.80 17.33 0.36
CA ASN A 322 -12.86 18.22 1.03
C ASN A 322 -11.43 17.91 0.63
N PRO A 323 -10.92 18.49 -0.49
CA PRO A 323 -9.55 18.22 -1.00
C PRO A 323 -8.44 18.50 0.01
N CYS A 324 -8.67 19.39 1.00
CA CYS A 324 -7.74 19.64 2.09
C CYS A 324 -7.36 18.35 2.85
N ILE A 325 -8.28 17.38 2.98
CA ILE A 325 -8.00 16.10 3.67
C ILE A 325 -6.94 15.30 2.93
N ALA A 326 -7.02 15.22 1.60
CA ALA A 326 -6.10 14.41 0.80
C ALA A 326 -4.78 15.13 0.49
N ARG A 327 -4.84 16.44 0.24
CA ARG A 327 -3.74 17.22 -0.36
C ARG A 327 -3.14 18.27 0.56
N GLY A 328 -3.80 18.56 1.70
CA GLY A 328 -3.38 19.61 2.61
C GLY A 328 -2.13 19.25 3.41
N THR A 329 -1.42 20.27 3.84
CA THR A 329 -0.41 20.14 4.89
C THR A 329 -1.08 20.04 6.27
N THR A 330 -0.48 19.28 7.18
CA THR A 330 -1.02 19.03 8.52
C THR A 330 -0.35 19.90 9.59
N GLU A 331 -1.17 20.58 10.37
CA GLU A 331 -0.78 21.26 11.61
C GLU A 331 -1.54 20.60 12.79
N VAL A 332 -0.83 20.17 13.82
CA VAL A 332 -1.46 19.66 15.05
C VAL A 332 -1.89 20.83 15.92
N LEU A 333 -3.17 20.90 16.27
CA LEU A 333 -3.73 21.92 17.14
C LEU A 333 -3.73 21.45 18.60
N THR A 334 -3.62 22.39 19.52
CA THR A 334 -3.64 22.10 20.95
C THR A 334 -5.07 21.85 21.42
N VAL A 335 -5.29 20.69 22.02
CA VAL A 335 -6.53 20.29 22.69
C VAL A 335 -6.19 19.49 23.96
N PRO A 336 -7.00 19.53 25.01
CA PRO A 336 -6.74 18.77 26.24
C PRO A 336 -6.97 17.26 26.03
N GLY A 337 -6.36 16.44 26.90
CA GLY A 337 -6.53 14.98 26.90
C GLY A 337 -5.63 14.24 25.90
N GLN A 338 -5.51 12.92 26.07
CA GLN A 338 -4.74 12.04 25.20
C GLN A 338 -5.62 11.37 24.12
N ASP A 339 -6.90 11.22 24.41
CA ASP A 339 -7.88 10.56 23.54
C ASP A 339 -8.59 11.55 22.61
N ILE A 340 -8.21 12.82 22.68
CA ILE A 340 -8.65 13.89 21.81
C ILE A 340 -7.45 14.39 21.00
N ALA A 341 -7.64 14.59 19.71
CA ALA A 341 -6.69 15.28 18.84
C ALA A 341 -7.41 16.22 17.89
N ALA A 342 -6.74 17.28 17.49
CA ALA A 342 -7.22 18.16 16.43
C ALA A 342 -6.08 18.47 15.47
N VAL A 343 -6.37 18.45 14.18
CA VAL A 343 -5.44 18.84 13.12
C VAL A 343 -6.11 19.83 12.18
N ARG A 344 -5.36 20.82 11.73
CA ARG A 344 -5.74 21.67 10.59
C ARG A 344 -5.09 21.13 9.33
N ARG A 345 -5.88 21.01 8.28
CA ARG A 345 -5.41 20.65 6.94
C ARG A 345 -5.61 21.84 6.02
N THR A 346 -4.53 22.30 5.40
CA THR A 346 -4.56 23.50 4.52
C THR A 346 -4.11 23.16 3.12
N PHE A 347 -4.91 23.50 2.12
CA PHE A 347 -4.63 23.27 0.70
C PHE A 347 -5.26 24.39 -0.14
N ASP A 348 -4.45 24.99 -1.02
CA ASP A 348 -4.90 26.00 -2.03
C ASP A 348 -5.72 27.17 -1.42
N GLY A 349 -5.31 27.62 -0.25
CA GLY A 349 -5.98 28.72 0.47
C GLY A 349 -7.17 28.31 1.35
N ASP A 350 -7.68 27.11 1.17
CA ASP A 350 -8.75 26.55 2.00
C ASP A 350 -8.19 25.76 3.19
N SER A 351 -8.98 25.65 4.26
CA SER A 351 -8.61 24.84 5.41
C SER A 351 -9.79 24.11 6.02
N ILE A 352 -9.52 22.93 6.59
CA ILE A 352 -10.46 22.15 7.39
C ILE A 352 -9.78 21.73 8.70
N VAL A 353 -10.51 21.84 9.81
CA VAL A 353 -10.05 21.32 11.10
C VAL A 353 -10.75 19.98 11.34
N ILE A 354 -9.95 18.94 11.59
CA ILE A 354 -10.43 17.60 11.88
C ILE A 354 -10.18 17.35 13.36
N VAL A 355 -11.25 17.09 14.10
CA VAL A 355 -11.19 16.80 15.55
C VAL A 355 -11.58 15.34 15.77
N TYR A 356 -10.80 14.64 16.54
CA TYR A 356 -10.98 13.22 16.86
C TYR A 356 -11.30 13.05 18.34
N ASN A 357 -12.38 12.35 18.64
CA ASN A 357 -12.59 11.74 19.96
C ASN A 357 -12.43 10.23 19.84
N TYR A 358 -11.34 9.69 20.38
CA TYR A 358 -11.03 8.27 20.35
C TYR A 358 -11.04 7.65 21.76
N SER A 359 -11.85 8.25 22.63
CA SER A 359 -12.25 7.63 23.91
C SER A 359 -13.53 6.79 23.73
N ASP A 360 -13.85 5.98 24.73
CA ASP A 360 -15.10 5.20 24.84
C ASP A 360 -16.26 5.98 25.47
N GLU A 361 -16.11 7.30 25.64
CA GLU A 361 -17.09 8.22 26.21
C GLU A 361 -17.32 9.43 25.31
N SER A 362 -18.49 10.05 25.43
CA SER A 362 -18.73 11.38 24.84
C SER A 362 -17.86 12.43 25.54
N LYS A 363 -17.30 13.35 24.76
CA LYS A 363 -16.45 14.45 25.25
C LYS A 363 -16.99 15.80 24.79
N GLU A 364 -16.86 16.78 25.67
CA GLU A 364 -17.09 18.19 25.34
C GLU A 364 -15.75 18.89 25.22
N ILE A 365 -15.52 19.56 24.09
CA ILE A 365 -14.27 20.26 23.75
C ILE A 365 -14.60 21.75 23.66
N THR A 366 -14.07 22.53 24.61
CA THR A 366 -14.23 23.99 24.67
C THR A 366 -12.92 24.72 24.41
N GLU A 367 -11.77 24.01 24.56
CA GLU A 367 -10.44 24.55 24.45
C GLU A 367 -9.83 24.21 23.05
N LEU A 368 -10.48 24.68 21.99
CA LEU A 368 -9.93 24.64 20.63
C LEU A 368 -9.94 26.06 20.07
N ASP A 369 -8.76 26.55 19.68
CA ASP A 369 -8.58 27.92 19.18
C ASP A 369 -9.45 28.18 17.94
N GLY A 370 -10.21 29.29 17.97
CA GLY A 370 -11.14 29.69 16.92
C GLY A 370 -12.43 28.88 16.85
N LEU A 371 -12.75 27.99 17.80
CA LEU A 371 -13.96 27.12 17.77
C LEU A 371 -15.25 27.91 17.60
N SER A 372 -15.37 29.09 18.22
CA SER A 372 -16.57 29.95 18.13
C SER A 372 -16.83 30.49 16.70
N GLU A 373 -15.81 30.53 15.86
CA GLU A 373 -15.87 31.00 14.47
C GLU A 373 -16.04 29.83 13.47
N MET A 374 -16.13 28.61 13.96
CA MET A 374 -16.26 27.40 13.15
C MET A 374 -17.71 26.94 13.02
N GLN A 375 -17.93 26.12 12.00
CA GLN A 375 -19.18 25.37 11.78
C GLN A 375 -18.85 23.92 11.41
N ILE A 376 -19.79 23.01 11.71
CA ILE A 376 -19.67 21.61 11.33
C ILE A 376 -19.90 21.48 9.82
N ARG A 377 -18.89 21.00 9.10
CA ARG A 377 -18.97 20.63 7.68
C ARG A 377 -19.45 19.19 7.49
N GLY A 378 -19.15 18.33 8.44
CA GLY A 378 -19.55 16.93 8.46
C GLY A 378 -18.98 16.23 9.69
N TYR A 379 -19.43 15.00 9.92
CA TYR A 379 -18.90 14.17 11.00
C TYR A 379 -19.01 12.68 10.69
N LEU A 380 -18.24 11.88 11.42
CA LEU A 380 -18.30 10.43 11.42
C LEU A 380 -18.50 9.95 12.86
N THR A 381 -19.53 9.13 13.07
CA THR A 381 -19.82 8.44 14.32
C THR A 381 -19.85 6.94 14.06
N VAL A 382 -19.36 6.13 14.99
CA VAL A 382 -19.40 4.66 14.87
C VAL A 382 -20.83 4.12 15.05
N ASN A 383 -21.69 4.87 15.73
CA ASN A 383 -23.12 4.65 15.81
C ASN A 383 -23.83 5.77 15.01
N SER A 384 -24.49 5.43 13.93
CA SER A 384 -25.12 6.41 13.01
C SER A 384 -26.28 7.20 13.63
N ALA A 385 -26.83 6.76 14.76
CA ALA A 385 -27.86 7.48 15.51
C ALA A 385 -27.29 8.61 16.40
N GLU A 386 -25.96 8.70 16.55
CA GLU A 386 -25.31 9.73 17.34
C GLU A 386 -24.88 10.90 16.48
N GLU A 387 -24.92 12.11 17.03
CA GLU A 387 -24.57 13.34 16.34
C GLU A 387 -23.44 14.09 17.07
N VAL A 388 -22.63 14.80 16.29
CA VAL A 388 -21.69 15.79 16.78
C VAL A 388 -22.40 17.14 16.83
N LEU A 389 -22.34 17.82 17.96
CA LEU A 389 -23.00 19.09 18.20
C LEU A 389 -21.99 20.20 18.47
N LEU A 390 -22.29 21.40 17.95
CA LEU A 390 -21.51 22.63 18.22
C LEU A 390 -22.43 23.71 18.77
N ASP A 391 -22.47 23.79 20.10
CA ASP A 391 -23.29 24.75 20.84
C ASP A 391 -22.50 25.27 22.05
N GLY A 392 -21.76 26.35 21.87
CA GLY A 392 -20.84 26.88 22.88
C GLY A 392 -19.58 26.04 23.12
N GLY A 393 -19.63 24.76 22.82
CA GLY A 393 -18.56 23.78 22.82
C GLY A 393 -18.83 22.72 21.75
N LEU A 394 -17.82 21.91 21.42
CA LEU A 394 -17.96 20.80 20.48
C LEU A 394 -18.21 19.51 21.28
N THR A 395 -19.43 18.99 21.27
CA THR A 395 -19.80 17.72 21.89
C THR A 395 -19.60 16.58 20.86
N MET A 396 -18.76 15.63 21.20
CA MET A 396 -18.37 14.54 20.33
C MET A 396 -18.66 13.19 20.99
N PRO A 397 -19.52 12.35 20.39
CA PRO A 397 -19.72 10.96 20.82
C PRO A 397 -18.42 10.15 20.89
N ALA A 398 -18.46 9.01 21.56
CA ALA A 398 -17.34 8.05 21.58
C ALA A 398 -16.92 7.65 20.14
N TYR A 399 -15.63 7.52 19.88
CA TYR A 399 -15.06 7.14 18.58
C TYR A 399 -15.65 7.91 17.40
N SER A 400 -15.68 9.24 17.51
CA SER A 400 -16.19 10.13 16.47
C SER A 400 -15.12 11.07 15.91
N ILE A 401 -15.39 11.58 14.72
CA ILE A 401 -14.56 12.57 14.02
C ILE A 401 -15.45 13.72 13.56
N ALA A 402 -15.09 14.95 13.90
CA ALA A 402 -15.73 16.15 13.41
C ALA A 402 -14.86 16.85 12.36
N PHE A 403 -15.48 17.37 11.33
CA PHE A 403 -14.87 18.18 10.28
C PHE A 403 -15.44 19.58 10.37
N LEU A 404 -14.59 20.57 10.69
CA LEU A 404 -14.98 21.94 10.93
C LEU A 404 -14.35 22.88 9.89
N THR A 405 -15.09 23.87 9.48
CA THR A 405 -14.61 24.97 8.61
C THR A 405 -14.95 26.30 9.23
N GLY A 406 -14.30 27.38 8.80
CA GLY A 406 -14.72 28.73 9.16
C GLY A 406 -16.17 29.01 8.73
N LYS A 407 -16.85 29.91 9.47
CA LYS A 407 -18.19 30.39 9.16
C LYS A 407 -18.19 31.29 7.94
#